data_7083ba7f33081a904a9c9aeb6fe359df
#
_entry.id   7083ba7f33081a904a9c9aeb6fe359df
#
_cell.length_a   1.000
_cell.length_b   1.000
_cell.length_c   1.000
_cell.angle_alpha   90.00
_cell.angle_beta   90.00
_cell.angle_gamma   90.00
#
_symmetry.space_group_name_H-M   'P 1'
#
loop_
_entity.id
_entity.type
_entity.pdbx_description
1 polymer ?
#
loop_
_entity_poly.entity_id
_entity_poly.type
_entity_poly.pdbx_seq_one_letter_code
_entity_poly.pdbx_strand_id
1 'polypeptide(L)'
;MIGLGNNKEVVALLRDAAKDFQVVKTSFERVLEEEREKYDALPYDQKYEDPGLELGDYVDALEDAIEELDQTDSNMEDTISSMEDALWEKSLLDL
;
A
#
# COMPACT_ATOMS: atom_id res chain seq x y z
N MET A 1 -7.58 -3.72 -27.21
CA MET A 1 -7.59 -2.41 -26.59
C MET A 1 -8.92 -2.17 -25.88
N ILE A 2 -8.84 -1.66 -24.68
CA ILE A 2 -10.06 -1.27 -23.98
C ILE A 2 -10.65 -0.07 -24.72
N GLY A 3 -11.89 -0.18 -25.13
CA GLY A 3 -12.55 0.89 -25.84
C GLY A 3 -12.83 2.08 -24.96
N LEU A 4 -12.92 3.26 -25.54
CA LEU A 4 -13.21 4.48 -24.81
C LEU A 4 -14.57 4.43 -24.11
N GLY A 5 -15.49 3.61 -24.62
CA GLY A 5 -16.78 3.39 -23.96
C GLY A 5 -16.70 2.61 -22.66
N ASN A 6 -15.54 1.99 -22.38
CA ASN A 6 -15.35 1.16 -21.20
C ASN A 6 -14.54 1.88 -20.10
N ASN A 7 -14.55 3.19 -20.10
CA ASN A 7 -13.81 3.97 -19.09
C ASN A 7 -14.25 3.62 -17.67
N LYS A 8 -15.53 3.34 -17.46
CA LYS A 8 -16.03 2.94 -16.16
C LYS A 8 -15.44 1.60 -15.72
N GLU A 9 -15.25 0.67 -16.66
CA GLU A 9 -14.61 -0.61 -16.38
C GLU A 9 -13.15 -0.42 -16.01
N VAL A 10 -12.46 0.50 -16.66
CA VAL A 10 -11.06 0.82 -16.32
C VAL A 10 -10.96 1.34 -14.90
N VAL A 11 -11.85 2.25 -14.50
CA VAL A 11 -11.88 2.76 -13.13
C VAL A 11 -12.20 1.64 -12.15
N ALA A 12 -13.13 0.75 -12.48
CA ALA A 12 -13.47 -0.38 -11.63
C ALA A 12 -12.28 -1.31 -11.44
N LEU A 13 -11.51 -1.57 -12.50
CA LEU A 13 -10.29 -2.37 -12.42
C LEU A 13 -9.25 -1.72 -11.49
N LEU A 14 -9.11 -0.42 -11.58
CA LEU A 14 -8.17 0.29 -10.72
C LEU A 14 -8.63 0.25 -9.26
N ARG A 15 -9.92 0.36 -9.00
CA ARG A 15 -10.46 0.22 -7.65
C ARG A 15 -10.23 -1.18 -7.09
N ASP A 16 -10.39 -2.21 -7.91
CA ASP A 16 -10.11 -3.59 -7.49
C ASP A 16 -8.62 -3.75 -7.18
N ALA A 17 -7.75 -3.17 -7.98
CA ALA A 17 -6.31 -3.18 -7.72
C ALA A 17 -5.99 -2.47 -6.40
N ALA A 18 -6.66 -1.36 -6.11
CA ALA A 18 -6.49 -0.64 -4.85
C ALA A 18 -6.92 -1.48 -3.64
N LYS A 19 -7.97 -2.27 -3.77
CA LYS A 19 -8.40 -3.19 -2.70
C LYS A 19 -7.36 -4.27 -2.47
N ASP A 20 -6.83 -4.86 -3.53
CA ASP A 20 -5.77 -5.86 -3.44
C ASP A 20 -4.52 -5.27 -2.80
N PHE A 21 -4.21 -4.03 -3.12
CA PHE A 21 -3.10 -3.30 -2.53
C PHE A 21 -3.28 -3.13 -1.02
N GLN A 22 -4.50 -2.85 -0.57
CA GLN A 22 -4.81 -2.76 0.86
C GLN A 22 -4.56 -4.08 1.59
N VAL A 23 -4.87 -5.20 0.94
CA VAL A 23 -4.59 -6.53 1.51
C VAL A 23 -3.09 -6.73 1.68
N VAL A 24 -2.30 -6.34 0.68
CA VAL A 24 -0.83 -6.41 0.76
C VAL A 24 -0.32 -5.56 1.91
N LYS A 25 -0.78 -4.33 2.00
CA LYS A 25 -0.40 -3.39 3.06
C LYS A 25 -0.71 -3.95 4.45
N THR A 26 -1.93 -4.45 4.64
CA THR A 26 -2.36 -5.03 5.91
C THR A 26 -1.51 -6.24 6.28
N SER A 27 -1.13 -7.05 5.28
CA SER A 27 -0.27 -8.22 5.50
C SER A 27 1.12 -7.79 5.97
N PHE A 28 1.70 -6.74 5.37
CA PHE A 28 2.99 -6.20 5.79
C PHE A 28 2.92 -5.61 7.20
N GLU A 29 1.83 -4.92 7.53
CA GLU A 29 1.63 -4.36 8.86
C GLU A 29 1.57 -5.47 9.92
N ARG A 30 0.95 -6.60 9.60
CA ARG A 30 0.89 -7.75 10.50
C ARG A 30 2.27 -8.33 10.72
N VAL A 31 3.05 -8.50 9.64
CA VAL A 31 4.42 -9.00 9.75
C VAL A 31 5.27 -8.06 10.60
N LEU A 32 5.14 -6.75 10.39
CA LEU A 32 5.85 -5.76 11.18
C LEU A 32 5.52 -5.91 12.66
N GLU A 33 4.24 -6.02 13.00
CA GLU A 33 3.81 -6.16 14.38
C GLU A 33 4.40 -7.41 15.03
N GLU A 34 4.34 -8.54 14.34
CA GLU A 34 4.90 -9.81 14.83
C GLU A 34 6.41 -9.72 15.03
N GLU A 35 7.13 -9.14 14.09
CA GLU A 35 8.59 -9.03 14.17
C GLU A 35 9.01 -8.01 15.22
N ARG A 36 8.25 -6.93 15.36
CA ARG A 36 8.50 -5.93 16.41
C ARG A 36 8.33 -6.54 17.80
N GLU A 37 7.30 -7.36 18.00
CA GLU A 37 7.10 -8.06 19.27
C GLU A 37 8.27 -8.97 19.59
N LYS A 38 8.79 -9.69 18.60
CA LYS A 38 9.96 -10.55 18.77
C LYS A 38 11.20 -9.72 19.19
N TYR A 39 11.39 -8.59 18.52
CA TYR A 39 12.52 -7.69 18.83
C TYR A 39 12.40 -7.12 20.23
N ASP A 40 11.21 -6.65 20.59
CA ASP A 40 10.97 -6.04 21.91
C ASP A 40 11.12 -7.06 23.05
N ALA A 41 10.87 -8.34 22.75
CA ALA A 41 11.03 -9.41 23.73
C ALA A 41 12.47 -9.81 23.96
N LEU A 42 13.42 -9.36 23.12
CA LEU A 42 14.83 -9.67 23.32
C LEU A 42 15.39 -8.95 24.54
N PRO A 43 16.28 -9.59 25.32
CA PRO A 43 17.03 -8.89 26.36
C PRO A 43 17.81 -7.73 25.78
N TYR A 44 17.99 -6.68 26.57
CA TYR A 44 18.65 -5.45 26.12
C TYR A 44 20.02 -5.71 25.48
N ASP A 45 20.81 -6.57 26.08
CA ASP A 45 22.15 -6.90 25.59
C ASP A 45 22.11 -7.67 24.26
N GLN A 46 21.04 -8.39 23.98
CA GLN A 46 20.91 -9.15 22.75
C GLN A 46 20.39 -8.31 21.57
N LYS A 47 19.80 -7.15 21.84
CA LYS A 47 19.32 -6.27 20.79
C LYS A 47 20.45 -5.67 19.95
N TYR A 48 21.63 -5.55 20.52
CA TYR A 48 22.79 -4.91 19.89
C TYR A 48 23.81 -5.91 19.36
N GLU A 49 23.50 -7.20 19.38
CA GLU A 49 24.33 -8.26 18.86
C GLU A 49 23.49 -9.14 17.94
N ASP A 50 24.13 -9.80 16.96
CA ASP A 50 23.41 -10.74 16.10
C ASP A 50 22.91 -11.94 16.91
N PRO A 51 21.68 -12.43 16.64
CA PRO A 51 20.78 -12.03 15.53
C PRO A 51 19.90 -10.82 15.84
N GLY A 52 20.00 -10.20 17.01
CA GLY A 52 19.15 -9.07 17.40
C GLY A 52 19.32 -7.85 16.50
N LEU A 53 20.57 -7.55 16.08
CA LEU A 53 20.82 -6.44 15.14
C LEU A 53 20.12 -6.68 13.80
N GLU A 54 20.22 -7.89 13.29
CA GLU A 54 19.56 -8.23 12.01
C GLU A 54 18.05 -8.12 12.13
N LEU A 55 17.49 -8.54 13.26
CA LEU A 55 16.05 -8.42 13.48
C LEU A 55 15.62 -6.96 13.56
N GLY A 56 16.40 -6.12 14.24
CA GLY A 56 16.14 -4.69 14.31
C GLY A 56 16.19 -4.03 12.94
N ASP A 57 17.19 -4.38 12.13
CA ASP A 57 17.32 -3.87 10.78
C ASP A 57 16.13 -4.31 9.90
N TYR A 58 15.67 -5.54 10.07
CA TYR A 58 14.52 -6.04 9.36
C TYR A 58 13.24 -5.29 9.75
N VAL A 59 13.04 -5.03 11.04
CA VAL A 59 11.90 -4.24 11.52
C VAL A 59 11.92 -2.84 10.90
N ASP A 60 13.09 -2.19 10.88
CA ASP A 60 13.23 -0.86 10.26
C ASP A 60 12.92 -0.90 8.78
N ALA A 61 13.38 -1.92 8.07
CA ALA A 61 13.09 -2.09 6.65
C ALA A 61 11.59 -2.29 6.39
N LEU A 62 10.91 -3.02 7.27
CA LEU A 62 9.45 -3.21 7.17
C LEU A 62 8.71 -1.88 7.39
N GLU A 63 9.16 -1.07 8.35
CA GLU A 63 8.56 0.24 8.59
C GLU A 63 8.69 1.14 7.37
N ASP A 64 9.87 1.17 6.75
CA ASP A 64 10.13 1.95 5.55
C ASP A 64 9.24 1.48 4.39
N ALA A 65 9.12 0.17 4.22
CA ALA A 65 8.27 -0.40 3.17
C ALA A 65 6.80 -0.01 3.37
N ILE A 66 6.32 -0.01 4.61
CA ILE A 66 4.95 0.37 4.92
C ILE A 66 4.71 1.86 4.63
N GLU A 67 5.67 2.72 4.91
CA GLU A 67 5.58 4.14 4.56
C GLU A 67 5.44 4.32 3.03
N GLU A 68 6.21 3.58 2.26
CA GLU A 68 6.11 3.61 0.80
C GLU A 68 4.77 3.07 0.31
N LEU A 69 4.25 2.04 0.97
CA LEU A 69 2.93 1.50 0.65
C LEU A 69 1.83 2.53 0.94
N ASP A 70 1.93 3.25 2.06
CA ASP A 70 0.99 4.32 2.38
C ASP A 70 1.00 5.42 1.32
N GLN A 71 2.19 5.81 0.88
CA GLN A 71 2.35 6.83 -0.15
C GLN A 71 1.72 6.37 -1.48
N THR A 72 1.96 5.13 -1.85
CA THR A 72 1.40 4.55 -3.07
C THR A 72 -0.11 4.47 -2.99
N ASP A 73 -0.65 4.09 -1.84
CA ASP A 73 -2.09 4.03 -1.62
C ASP A 73 -2.73 5.42 -1.81
N SER A 74 -2.14 6.45 -1.25
CA SER A 74 -2.61 7.84 -1.44
C SER A 74 -2.56 8.24 -2.90
N ASN A 75 -1.50 7.89 -3.61
CA ASN A 75 -1.37 8.19 -5.03
C ASN A 75 -2.42 7.46 -5.87
N MET A 76 -2.74 6.22 -5.52
CA MET A 76 -3.79 5.46 -6.20
C MET A 76 -5.16 6.11 -6.00
N GLU A 77 -5.47 6.55 -4.79
CA GLU A 77 -6.73 7.24 -4.50
C GLU A 77 -6.84 8.54 -5.29
N ASP A 78 -5.77 9.31 -5.35
CA ASP A 78 -5.74 10.55 -6.13
C ASP A 78 -5.96 10.28 -7.62
N THR A 79 -5.33 9.22 -8.12
CA THR A 79 -5.48 8.82 -9.52
C THR A 79 -6.92 8.39 -9.82
N ILE A 80 -7.52 7.61 -8.94
CA ILE A 80 -8.92 7.17 -9.09
C ILE A 80 -9.85 8.39 -9.12
N SER A 81 -9.65 9.32 -8.21
CA SER A 81 -10.45 10.55 -8.15
C SER A 81 -10.32 11.36 -9.43
N SER A 82 -9.10 11.49 -9.96
CA SER A 82 -8.87 12.21 -11.22
C SER A 82 -9.56 11.54 -12.40
N MET A 83 -9.54 10.22 -12.44
CA MET A 83 -10.21 9.47 -13.51
C MET A 83 -11.72 9.60 -13.41
N GLU A 84 -12.26 9.57 -12.22
CA GLU A 84 -13.71 9.76 -12.01
C GLU A 84 -14.14 11.15 -12.43
N ASP A 85 -13.35 12.16 -12.10
CA ASP A 85 -13.61 13.54 -12.51
C ASP A 85 -13.60 13.67 -14.05
N ALA A 86 -12.64 13.02 -14.71
CA ALA A 86 -12.59 13.01 -16.17
C ALA A 86 -13.82 12.36 -16.80
N LEU A 87 -14.30 11.25 -16.21
CA LEU A 87 -15.51 10.60 -16.67
C LEU A 87 -16.73 11.48 -16.45
N TRP A 88 -16.77 12.19 -15.35
CA TRP A 88 -17.87 13.13 -15.08
C TRP A 88 -17.90 14.25 -16.12
N GLU A 89 -16.74 14.86 -16.40
CA GLU A 89 -16.64 15.91 -17.40
C GLU A 89 -17.08 15.43 -18.78
N LYS A 90 -16.69 14.22 -19.16
CA LYS A 90 -17.11 13.62 -20.41
C LYS A 90 -18.62 13.45 -20.44
N SER A 91 -19.22 13.02 -19.34
CA SER A 91 -20.67 12.87 -19.23
C SER A 91 -21.41 14.18 -19.48
N LEU A 92 -20.85 15.29 -19.03
CA LEU A 92 -21.43 16.62 -19.27
C LEU A 92 -21.29 17.05 -20.72
N LEU A 93 -20.22 16.65 -21.38
CA LEU A 93 -19.93 17.00 -22.76
C LEU A 93 -20.57 16.03 -23.76
N ASP A 94 -20.87 14.84 -23.31
CA ASP A 94 -21.40 13.80 -24.17
C ASP A 94 -22.86 14.06 -24.46
N LEU A 95 -23.06 14.51 -25.62
CA LEU A 95 -24.35 14.92 -26.12
C LEU A 95 -24.98 13.81 -26.94
#